data_c2099c601cdd3ff9de3f717259323bea
#
_entry.id   c2099c601cdd3ff9de3f717259323bea
#
_cell.length_a   1.000
_cell.length_b   1.000
_cell.length_c   1.000
_cell.angle_alpha   90.00
_cell.angle_beta   90.00
_cell.angle_gamma   90.00
#
_symmetry.space_group_name_H-M   'P 1'
#
loop_
_entity.id
_entity.type
_entity.pdbx_description
1 polymer ?
#
loop_
_entity_poly.entity_id
_entity_poly.type
_entity_poly.pdbx_seq_one_letter_code
_entity_poly.pdbx_strand_id
1 'polypeptide(L)'
;IVKPLQARFHALVDELQARLDAEYARNVETRRDLIARTAELLNLEDTRQAIDETRNLQRTWKSVGIVPRNLDNALWDEFRQQCDAVFQRSSQEAAAYAVTLETNQALATGVCEELERIAGLTDESLLSAVPQLDELCAKFESLDLPRASARALQQRFSHATDLCAEAVRRTRVTAARREFAAGPDRARIG
;
A
#
# COMPACT_ATOMS: atom_id res chain seq x y z
N ILE A 1 11.89 18.95 74.43
CA ILE A 1 12.31 17.76 73.69
C ILE A 1 11.39 17.50 72.50
N VAL A 2 10.10 17.85 72.54
CA VAL A 2 9.10 17.58 71.43
C VAL A 2 9.31 18.49 70.21
N LYS A 3 9.59 19.77 70.38
CA LYS A 3 9.75 20.75 69.29
C LYS A 3 10.87 20.41 68.26
N PRO A 4 12.09 20.05 68.68
CA PRO A 4 13.15 19.71 67.72
C PRO A 4 12.84 18.40 66.93
N LEU A 5 12.13 17.46 67.55
CA LEU A 5 11.70 16.20 66.86
C LEU A 5 10.63 16.48 65.80
N GLN A 6 9.66 17.38 66.11
CA GLN A 6 8.66 17.81 65.15
C GLN A 6 9.29 18.57 63.97
N ALA A 7 10.22 19.49 64.23
CA ALA A 7 10.92 20.20 63.16
C ALA A 7 11.70 19.25 62.24
N ARG A 8 12.36 18.25 62.79
CA ARG A 8 13.09 17.22 62.01
C ARG A 8 12.13 16.34 61.19
N PHE A 9 10.98 15.98 61.76
CA PHE A 9 9.96 15.22 61.05
C PHE A 9 9.40 16.02 59.85
N HIS A 10 9.04 17.30 60.04
CA HIS A 10 8.57 18.16 58.96
C HIS A 10 9.63 18.33 57.87
N ALA A 11 10.89 18.54 58.22
CA ALA A 11 11.98 18.66 57.26
C ALA A 11 12.16 17.39 56.43
N LEU A 12 12.02 16.20 57.01
CA LEU A 12 12.06 14.94 56.29
C LEU A 12 10.86 14.75 55.35
N VAL A 13 9.65 15.14 55.80
CA VAL A 13 8.44 15.07 54.97
C VAL A 13 8.59 16.03 53.79
N ASP A 14 9.06 17.25 54.01
CA ASP A 14 9.27 18.23 52.94
C ASP A 14 10.33 17.74 51.92
N GLU A 15 11.41 17.14 52.39
CA GLU A 15 12.44 16.53 51.52
C GLU A 15 11.86 15.38 50.65
N LEU A 16 11.08 14.49 51.26
CA LEU A 16 10.43 13.38 50.55
C LEU A 16 9.40 13.90 49.51
N GLN A 17 8.64 14.92 49.91
CA GLN A 17 7.67 15.55 48.98
C GLN A 17 8.40 16.18 47.80
N ALA A 18 9.48 16.94 48.03
CA ALA A 18 10.27 17.54 46.97
C ALA A 18 10.86 16.49 46.01
N ARG A 19 11.31 15.33 46.53
CA ARG A 19 11.79 14.23 45.71
C ARG A 19 10.66 13.59 44.85
N LEU A 20 9.48 13.43 45.45
CA LEU A 20 8.31 12.88 44.74
C LEU A 20 7.84 13.83 43.64
N ASP A 21 7.79 15.13 43.92
CA ASP A 21 7.39 16.16 42.96
C ASP A 21 8.36 16.22 41.78
N ALA A 22 9.68 16.11 42.06
CA ALA A 22 10.70 16.02 41.01
C ALA A 22 10.56 14.75 40.16
N GLU A 23 10.21 13.60 40.75
CA GLU A 23 9.95 12.36 40.03
C GLU A 23 8.69 12.49 39.16
N TYR A 24 7.61 13.03 39.69
CA TYR A 24 6.41 13.31 38.93
C TYR A 24 6.65 14.23 37.74
N ALA A 25 7.44 15.28 37.91
CA ALA A 25 7.79 16.20 36.84
C ALA A 25 8.55 15.48 35.71
N ARG A 26 9.54 14.63 36.05
CA ARG A 26 10.29 13.82 35.08
C ARG A 26 9.37 12.85 34.33
N ASN A 27 8.48 12.17 35.02
CA ASN A 27 7.56 11.22 34.42
C ASN A 27 6.55 11.88 33.47
N VAL A 28 6.04 13.06 33.85
CA VAL A 28 5.17 13.88 33.00
C VAL A 28 5.89 14.32 31.73
N GLU A 29 7.13 14.79 31.85
CA GLU A 29 7.95 15.20 30.71
C GLU A 29 8.21 14.03 29.75
N THR A 30 8.59 12.86 30.31
CA THR A 30 8.78 11.64 29.52
C THR A 30 7.51 11.25 28.77
N ARG A 31 6.33 11.32 29.41
CA ARG A 31 5.06 11.00 28.73
C ARG A 31 4.72 12.00 27.62
N ARG A 32 4.98 13.28 27.82
CA ARG A 32 4.82 14.31 26.78
C ARG A 32 5.75 14.08 25.59
N ASP A 33 7.00 13.69 25.84
CA ASP A 33 7.95 13.33 24.79
C ASP A 33 7.44 12.12 23.98
N LEU A 34 6.91 11.09 24.64
CA LEU A 34 6.31 9.94 23.96
C LEU A 34 5.11 10.33 23.09
N ILE A 35 4.25 11.25 23.55
CA ILE A 35 3.13 11.77 22.78
C ILE A 35 3.65 12.50 21.53
N ALA A 36 4.61 13.40 21.69
CA ALA A 36 5.18 14.16 20.59
C ALA A 36 5.84 13.25 19.55
N ARG A 37 6.64 12.29 19.99
CA ARG A 37 7.26 11.29 19.11
C ARG A 37 6.23 10.43 18.38
N THR A 38 5.14 10.06 19.02
CA THR A 38 4.05 9.31 18.35
C THR A 38 3.38 10.17 17.30
N ALA A 39 3.16 11.46 17.55
CA ALA A 39 2.59 12.38 16.58
C ALA A 39 3.50 12.56 15.34
N GLU A 40 4.83 12.57 15.53
CA GLU A 40 5.79 12.65 14.43
C GLU A 40 5.72 11.45 13.48
N LEU A 41 5.32 10.27 13.97
CA LEU A 41 5.18 9.05 13.15
C LEU A 41 4.08 9.19 12.08
N LEU A 42 3.15 10.12 12.23
CA LEU A 42 2.14 10.43 11.20
C LEU A 42 2.77 11.02 9.93
N ASN A 43 3.96 11.58 10.01
CA ASN A 43 4.69 12.15 8.87
C ASN A 43 5.66 11.16 8.23
N LEU A 44 5.83 9.95 8.81
CA LEU A 44 6.73 8.95 8.28
C LEU A 44 6.13 8.30 7.02
N GLU A 45 6.90 8.22 5.93
CA GLU A 45 6.42 7.62 4.68
C GLU A 45 6.18 6.11 4.82
N ASP A 46 7.07 5.41 5.50
CA ASP A 46 6.94 3.97 5.76
C ASP A 46 5.95 3.72 6.90
N THR A 47 4.72 3.41 6.53
CA THR A 47 3.64 3.10 7.47
C THR A 47 3.91 1.86 8.31
N ARG A 48 4.64 0.87 7.78
CA ARG A 48 5.03 -0.32 8.56
C ARG A 48 5.99 0.04 9.66
N GLN A 49 7.01 0.84 9.35
CA GLN A 49 7.95 1.36 10.33
C GLN A 49 7.23 2.22 11.38
N ALA A 50 6.28 3.07 10.98
CA ALA A 50 5.47 3.88 11.89
C ALA A 50 4.69 3.00 12.90
N ILE A 51 4.08 1.90 12.44
CA ILE A 51 3.38 0.93 13.30
C ILE A 51 4.32 0.27 14.30
N ASP A 52 5.47 -0.21 13.84
CA ASP A 52 6.42 -0.92 14.71
C ASP A 52 6.99 0.03 15.78
N GLU A 53 7.28 1.27 15.41
CA GLU A 53 7.73 2.28 16.36
C GLU A 53 6.61 2.68 17.33
N THR A 54 5.36 2.82 16.88
CA THR A 54 4.21 3.05 17.77
C THR A 54 4.09 1.95 18.82
N ARG A 55 4.25 0.69 18.45
CA ARG A 55 4.27 -0.43 19.41
C ARG A 55 5.43 -0.35 20.40
N ASN A 56 6.59 0.13 19.96
CA ASN A 56 7.73 0.39 20.83
C ASN A 56 7.41 1.48 21.84
N LEU A 57 6.85 2.60 21.39
CA LEU A 57 6.45 3.71 22.25
C LEU A 57 5.36 3.28 23.25
N GLN A 58 4.41 2.44 22.86
CA GLN A 58 3.42 1.86 23.78
C GLN A 58 4.06 0.99 24.87
N ARG A 59 5.11 0.24 24.55
CA ARG A 59 5.88 -0.53 25.56
C ARG A 59 6.63 0.40 26.51
N THR A 60 7.26 1.44 25.98
CA THR A 60 7.96 2.45 26.78
C THR A 60 6.99 3.19 27.69
N TRP A 61 5.80 3.55 27.22
CA TRP A 61 4.75 4.19 28.03
C TRP A 61 4.43 3.40 29.29
N LYS A 62 4.33 2.08 29.19
CA LYS A 62 4.04 1.19 30.31
C LYS A 62 5.17 1.14 31.35
N SER A 63 6.39 1.49 30.96
CA SER A 63 7.57 1.51 31.85
C SER A 63 7.79 2.85 32.53
N VAL A 64 7.09 3.92 32.07
CA VAL A 64 7.17 5.24 32.71
C VAL A 64 6.52 5.19 34.10
N GLY A 65 7.19 5.78 35.07
CA GLY A 65 6.73 5.82 36.46
C GLY A 65 5.39 6.56 36.64
N ILE A 66 4.99 6.68 37.91
CA ILE A 66 3.73 7.29 38.30
C ILE A 66 3.75 8.79 38.01
N VAL A 67 2.62 9.30 37.55
CA VAL A 67 2.33 10.73 37.35
C VAL A 67 1.19 11.19 38.26
N PRO A 68 0.98 12.47 38.50
CA PRO A 68 -0.15 12.98 39.27
C PRO A 68 -1.48 12.56 38.66
N ARG A 69 -2.43 12.09 39.48
CA ARG A 69 -3.73 11.53 39.03
C ARG A 69 -4.54 12.50 38.16
N ASN A 70 -4.45 13.77 38.41
CA ASN A 70 -5.13 14.81 37.63
C ASN A 70 -4.60 14.94 36.20
N LEU A 71 -3.39 14.47 35.92
CA LEU A 71 -2.76 14.50 34.58
C LEU A 71 -2.78 13.14 33.88
N ASP A 72 -2.88 12.05 34.64
CA ASP A 72 -2.70 10.69 34.11
C ASP A 72 -3.70 10.36 32.98
N ASN A 73 -4.97 10.63 33.22
CA ASN A 73 -6.02 10.37 32.21
C ASN A 73 -5.83 11.24 30.96
N ALA A 74 -5.56 12.54 31.13
CA ALA A 74 -5.39 13.45 30.01
C ALA A 74 -4.19 13.06 29.13
N LEU A 75 -3.04 12.74 29.74
CA LEU A 75 -1.84 12.28 29.03
C LEU A 75 -2.08 10.93 28.33
N TRP A 76 -2.83 10.02 28.99
CA TRP A 76 -3.18 8.74 28.38
C TRP A 76 -4.10 8.92 27.18
N ASP A 77 -5.13 9.74 27.29
CA ASP A 77 -6.09 9.96 26.21
C ASP A 77 -5.40 10.60 25.00
N GLU A 78 -4.50 11.57 25.25
CA GLU A 78 -3.71 12.22 24.19
C GLU A 78 -2.77 11.21 23.50
N PHE A 79 -2.02 10.41 24.28
CA PHE A 79 -1.14 9.37 23.75
C PHE A 79 -1.91 8.36 22.92
N ARG A 80 -3.03 7.87 23.46
CA ARG A 80 -3.90 6.92 22.77
C ARG A 80 -4.42 7.49 21.44
N GLN A 81 -4.85 8.75 21.45
CA GLN A 81 -5.33 9.41 20.23
C GLN A 81 -4.25 9.43 19.13
N GLN A 82 -2.99 9.72 19.47
CA GLN A 82 -1.90 9.68 18.50
C GLN A 82 -1.63 8.25 18.00
N CYS A 83 -1.61 7.26 18.88
CA CYS A 83 -1.47 5.86 18.48
C CYS A 83 -2.59 5.42 17.53
N ASP A 84 -3.84 5.73 17.88
CA ASP A 84 -5.02 5.39 17.07
C ASP A 84 -4.95 6.04 15.69
N ALA A 85 -4.47 7.28 15.60
CA ALA A 85 -4.27 7.98 14.33
C ALA A 85 -3.26 7.28 13.42
N VAL A 86 -2.13 6.79 13.97
CA VAL A 86 -1.13 6.02 13.20
C VAL A 86 -1.73 4.70 12.67
N PHE A 87 -2.45 3.95 13.51
CA PHE A 87 -3.11 2.71 13.09
C PHE A 87 -4.23 2.95 12.07
N GLN A 88 -5.00 4.03 12.24
CA GLN A 88 -6.06 4.40 11.32
C GLN A 88 -5.49 4.76 9.93
N ARG A 89 -4.42 5.54 9.87
CA ARG A 89 -3.72 5.83 8.62
C ARG A 89 -3.30 4.56 7.90
N SER A 90 -2.68 3.63 8.60
CA SER A 90 -2.27 2.34 8.03
C SER A 90 -3.45 1.53 7.48
N SER A 91 -4.55 1.50 8.23
CA SER A 91 -5.78 0.81 7.80
C SER A 91 -6.38 1.44 6.54
N GLN A 92 -6.38 2.78 6.46
CA GLN A 92 -6.86 3.51 5.28
C GLN A 92 -5.98 3.26 4.05
N GLU A 93 -4.66 3.28 4.20
CA GLU A 93 -3.72 2.98 3.12
C GLU A 93 -3.89 1.54 2.61
N ALA A 94 -4.04 0.58 3.51
CA ALA A 94 -4.30 -0.82 3.14
C ALA A 94 -5.64 -0.99 2.41
N ALA A 95 -6.70 -0.30 2.86
CA ALA A 95 -8.00 -0.32 2.20
C ALA A 95 -7.94 0.33 0.81
N ALA A 96 -7.26 1.47 0.67
CA ALA A 96 -7.07 2.14 -0.63
C ALA A 96 -6.29 1.24 -1.61
N TYR A 97 -5.25 0.57 -1.14
CA TYR A 97 -4.49 -0.38 -1.96
C TYR A 97 -5.33 -1.57 -2.39
N ALA A 98 -6.18 -2.10 -1.50
CA ALA A 98 -7.10 -3.19 -1.86
C ALA A 98 -8.08 -2.78 -2.97
N VAL A 99 -8.65 -1.58 -2.91
CA VAL A 99 -9.52 -1.03 -3.98
C VAL A 99 -8.74 -0.89 -5.30
N THR A 100 -7.49 -0.44 -5.24
CA THR A 100 -6.62 -0.36 -6.42
C THR A 100 -6.40 -1.73 -7.05
N LEU A 101 -6.13 -2.76 -6.23
CA LEU A 101 -5.97 -4.13 -6.71
C LEU A 101 -7.25 -4.70 -7.36
N GLU A 102 -8.43 -4.43 -6.80
CA GLU A 102 -9.71 -4.83 -7.38
C GLU A 102 -9.94 -4.14 -8.73
N THR A 103 -9.66 -2.84 -8.82
CA THR A 103 -9.74 -2.07 -10.06
C THR A 103 -8.78 -2.64 -11.12
N ASN A 104 -7.54 -2.92 -10.74
CA ASN A 104 -6.54 -3.52 -11.62
C ASN A 104 -6.95 -4.92 -12.10
N GLN A 105 -7.57 -5.72 -11.24
CA GLN A 105 -8.12 -7.02 -11.62
C GLN A 105 -9.20 -6.89 -12.71
N ALA A 106 -10.12 -5.93 -12.55
CA ALA A 106 -11.16 -5.66 -13.55
C ALA A 106 -10.54 -5.19 -14.88
N LEU A 107 -9.55 -4.29 -14.82
CA LEU A 107 -8.82 -3.82 -16.00
C LEU A 107 -8.07 -4.96 -16.71
N ALA A 108 -7.37 -5.82 -15.97
CA ALA A 108 -6.66 -6.97 -16.51
C ALA A 108 -7.61 -7.98 -17.17
N THR A 109 -8.78 -8.19 -16.56
CA THR A 109 -9.83 -9.03 -17.14
C THR A 109 -10.31 -8.44 -18.46
N GLY A 110 -10.59 -7.15 -18.52
CA GLY A 110 -10.99 -6.46 -19.76
C GLY A 110 -9.92 -6.50 -20.85
N VAL A 111 -8.64 -6.42 -20.48
CA VAL A 111 -7.54 -6.60 -21.46
C VAL A 111 -7.54 -8.00 -22.03
N CYS A 112 -7.70 -9.04 -21.21
CA CYS A 112 -7.79 -10.42 -21.69
C CYS A 112 -8.98 -10.62 -22.64
N GLU A 113 -10.15 -10.08 -22.29
CA GLU A 113 -11.36 -10.14 -23.14
C GLU A 113 -11.15 -9.44 -24.48
N GLU A 114 -10.50 -8.30 -24.49
CA GLU A 114 -10.21 -7.57 -25.73
C GLU A 114 -9.19 -8.31 -26.59
N LEU A 115 -8.14 -8.90 -26.01
CA LEU A 115 -7.20 -9.76 -26.74
C LEU A 115 -7.89 -10.98 -27.34
N GLU A 116 -8.76 -11.65 -26.58
CA GLU A 116 -9.57 -12.78 -27.06
C GLU A 116 -10.50 -12.37 -28.21
N ARG A 117 -11.11 -11.19 -28.11
CA ARG A 117 -11.94 -10.61 -29.19
C ARG A 117 -11.11 -10.37 -30.45
N ILE A 118 -9.91 -9.76 -30.31
CA ILE A 118 -9.00 -9.51 -31.43
C ILE A 118 -8.54 -10.82 -32.06
N ALA A 119 -8.22 -11.84 -31.26
CA ALA A 119 -7.82 -13.16 -31.76
C ALA A 119 -8.90 -13.83 -32.63
N GLY A 120 -10.17 -13.46 -32.40
CA GLY A 120 -11.31 -13.93 -33.21
C GLY A 120 -11.53 -13.17 -34.53
N LEU A 121 -10.84 -12.03 -34.74
CA LEU A 121 -10.93 -11.27 -35.98
C LEU A 121 -10.22 -11.97 -37.12
N THR A 122 -10.60 -11.61 -38.36
CA THR A 122 -10.02 -12.17 -39.57
C THR A 122 -9.64 -11.08 -40.56
N ASP A 123 -8.75 -11.42 -41.49
CA ASP A 123 -8.38 -10.60 -42.63
C ASP A 123 -7.92 -9.18 -42.26
N GLU A 124 -8.45 -8.17 -42.94
CA GLU A 124 -8.05 -6.76 -42.78
C GLU A 124 -8.40 -6.20 -41.38
N SER A 125 -9.51 -6.68 -40.79
CA SER A 125 -9.93 -6.28 -39.44
C SER A 125 -8.91 -6.68 -38.36
N LEU A 126 -8.29 -7.84 -38.49
CA LEU A 126 -7.24 -8.29 -37.61
C LEU A 126 -5.95 -7.48 -37.81
N LEU A 127 -5.55 -7.26 -39.05
CA LEU A 127 -4.34 -6.52 -39.37
C LEU A 127 -4.41 -5.04 -38.89
N SER A 128 -5.57 -4.41 -38.98
CA SER A 128 -5.79 -3.07 -38.46
C SER A 128 -5.79 -2.99 -36.93
N ALA A 129 -6.07 -4.11 -36.22
CA ALA A 129 -6.02 -4.18 -34.77
C ALA A 129 -4.62 -4.45 -34.20
N VAL A 130 -3.63 -4.81 -35.04
CA VAL A 130 -2.26 -5.15 -34.58
C VAL A 130 -1.62 -4.06 -33.69
N PRO A 131 -1.70 -2.75 -34.01
CA PRO A 131 -1.13 -1.72 -33.14
C PRO A 131 -1.73 -1.71 -31.72
N GLN A 132 -2.98 -2.12 -31.57
CA GLN A 132 -3.69 -2.20 -30.30
C GLN A 132 -3.17 -3.32 -29.39
N LEU A 133 -2.59 -4.37 -29.98
CA LEU A 133 -2.02 -5.49 -29.20
C LEU A 133 -0.87 -5.05 -28.31
N ASP A 134 0.03 -4.23 -28.82
CA ASP A 134 1.18 -3.73 -28.05
C ASP A 134 0.73 -2.85 -26.89
N GLU A 135 -0.28 -2.00 -27.11
CA GLU A 135 -0.88 -1.15 -26.07
C GLU A 135 -1.56 -1.99 -24.98
N LEU A 136 -2.30 -3.04 -25.36
CA LEU A 136 -2.97 -3.94 -24.42
C LEU A 136 -1.96 -4.75 -23.60
N CYS A 137 -0.88 -5.22 -24.20
CA CYS A 137 0.19 -5.92 -23.50
C CYS A 137 0.88 -5.01 -22.49
N ALA A 138 1.29 -3.81 -22.90
CA ALA A 138 1.90 -2.83 -22.00
C ALA A 138 0.97 -2.45 -20.85
N LYS A 139 -0.33 -2.31 -21.13
CA LYS A 139 -1.33 -2.03 -20.09
C LYS A 139 -1.42 -3.15 -19.07
N PHE A 140 -1.50 -4.41 -19.51
CA PHE A 140 -1.56 -5.56 -18.60
C PHE A 140 -0.33 -5.66 -17.72
N GLU A 141 0.88 -5.48 -18.30
CA GLU A 141 2.16 -5.56 -17.60
C GLU A 141 2.35 -4.46 -16.54
N SER A 142 1.67 -3.33 -16.70
CA SER A 142 1.71 -2.22 -15.73
C SER A 142 0.81 -2.41 -14.51
N LEU A 143 -0.06 -3.43 -14.49
CA LEU A 143 -1.05 -3.64 -13.45
C LEU A 143 -0.51 -4.51 -12.30
N ASP A 144 -0.57 -4.00 -11.08
CA ASP A 144 -0.43 -4.82 -9.88
C ASP A 144 -1.71 -5.64 -9.69
N LEU A 145 -1.57 -6.95 -9.56
CA LEU A 145 -2.70 -7.87 -9.45
C LEU A 145 -2.82 -8.49 -8.06
N PRO A 146 -4.07 -8.74 -7.58
CA PRO A 146 -4.28 -9.47 -6.34
C PRO A 146 -3.65 -10.86 -6.42
N ARG A 147 -2.97 -11.29 -5.36
CA ARG A 147 -2.29 -12.61 -5.29
C ARG A 147 -3.21 -13.77 -5.63
N ALA A 148 -4.49 -13.66 -5.25
CA ALA A 148 -5.48 -14.72 -5.47
C ALA A 148 -5.79 -14.94 -6.96
N SER A 149 -5.81 -13.88 -7.78
CA SER A 149 -6.19 -13.92 -9.20
C SER A 149 -5.00 -13.77 -10.15
N ALA A 150 -3.84 -13.31 -9.68
CA ALA A 150 -2.69 -12.98 -10.50
C ALA A 150 -2.27 -14.14 -11.43
N ARG A 151 -2.16 -15.35 -10.88
CA ARG A 151 -1.75 -16.54 -11.68
C ARG A 151 -2.74 -16.88 -12.77
N ALA A 152 -4.02 -16.86 -12.47
CA ALA A 152 -5.08 -17.20 -13.43
C ALA A 152 -5.15 -16.14 -14.56
N LEU A 153 -5.07 -14.86 -14.20
CA LEU A 153 -5.06 -13.76 -15.17
C LEU A 153 -3.80 -13.78 -16.03
N GLN A 154 -2.64 -14.06 -15.46
CA GLN A 154 -1.40 -14.19 -16.21
C GLN A 154 -1.45 -15.34 -17.23
N GLN A 155 -2.01 -16.48 -16.85
CA GLN A 155 -2.20 -17.62 -17.75
C GLN A 155 -3.20 -17.28 -18.87
N ARG A 156 -4.32 -16.63 -18.55
CA ARG A 156 -5.32 -16.20 -19.53
C ARG A 156 -4.72 -15.19 -20.51
N PHE A 157 -3.98 -14.21 -20.00
CA PHE A 157 -3.28 -13.22 -20.80
C PHE A 157 -2.26 -13.87 -21.77
N SER A 158 -1.41 -14.76 -21.27
CA SER A 158 -0.43 -15.47 -22.10
C SER A 158 -1.13 -16.27 -23.21
N HIS A 159 -2.20 -16.99 -22.88
CA HIS A 159 -2.96 -17.74 -23.87
C HIS A 159 -3.61 -16.83 -24.93
N ALA A 160 -4.20 -15.71 -24.51
CA ALA A 160 -4.82 -14.75 -25.42
C ALA A 160 -3.80 -14.10 -26.38
N THR A 161 -2.63 -13.74 -25.87
CA THR A 161 -1.54 -13.19 -26.70
C THR A 161 -1.00 -14.19 -27.69
N ASP A 162 -0.85 -15.46 -27.32
CA ASP A 162 -0.45 -16.52 -28.22
C ASP A 162 -1.48 -16.74 -29.35
N LEU A 163 -2.78 -16.73 -29.03
CA LEU A 163 -3.85 -16.81 -30.02
C LEU A 163 -3.81 -15.63 -31.00
N CYS A 164 -3.61 -14.39 -30.51
CA CYS A 164 -3.46 -13.23 -31.38
C CYS A 164 -2.27 -13.37 -32.32
N ALA A 165 -1.10 -13.76 -31.80
CA ALA A 165 0.11 -13.94 -32.59
C ALA A 165 -0.08 -14.98 -33.67
N GLU A 166 -0.76 -16.10 -33.39
CA GLU A 166 -1.06 -17.13 -34.36
C GLU A 166 -2.06 -16.66 -35.42
N ALA A 167 -3.12 -15.95 -35.01
CA ALA A 167 -4.11 -15.38 -35.91
C ALA A 167 -3.47 -14.40 -36.90
N VAL A 168 -2.63 -13.49 -36.42
CA VAL A 168 -1.89 -12.51 -37.24
C VAL A 168 -0.97 -13.24 -38.25
N ARG A 169 -0.25 -14.25 -37.79
CA ARG A 169 0.63 -15.07 -38.66
C ARG A 169 -0.15 -15.74 -39.77
N ARG A 170 -1.26 -16.41 -39.46
CA ARG A 170 -2.13 -17.05 -40.44
C ARG A 170 -2.68 -16.07 -41.46
N THR A 171 -3.19 -14.93 -41.03
CA THR A 171 -3.74 -13.91 -41.90
C THR A 171 -2.68 -13.32 -42.85
N ARG A 172 -1.47 -13.02 -42.35
CA ARG A 172 -0.36 -12.56 -43.20
C ARG A 172 0.05 -13.56 -44.28
N VAL A 173 0.13 -14.84 -43.90
CA VAL A 173 0.46 -15.91 -44.87
C VAL A 173 -0.63 -16.05 -45.94
N THR A 174 -1.91 -15.95 -45.54
CA THR A 174 -3.04 -16.02 -46.47
C THR A 174 -3.06 -14.83 -47.41
N ALA A 175 -2.82 -13.61 -46.90
CA ALA A 175 -2.72 -12.38 -47.70
C ALA A 175 -1.60 -12.50 -48.75
N ALA A 176 -0.39 -12.90 -48.33
CA ALA A 176 0.74 -13.05 -49.23
C ALA A 176 0.47 -14.11 -50.33
N ARG A 177 -0.23 -15.21 -50.00
CA ARG A 177 -0.63 -16.21 -51.00
C ARG A 177 -1.65 -15.67 -52.02
N ARG A 178 -2.61 -14.83 -51.55
CA ARG A 178 -3.59 -14.16 -52.44
C ARG A 178 -2.90 -13.19 -53.37
N GLU A 179 -1.98 -12.38 -52.89
CA GLU A 179 -1.19 -11.45 -53.71
C GLU A 179 -0.32 -12.16 -54.72
N PHE A 180 0.32 -13.27 -54.35
CA PHE A 180 1.09 -14.09 -55.28
C PHE A 180 0.22 -14.72 -56.37
N ALA A 181 -0.99 -15.20 -56.02
CA ALA A 181 -1.93 -15.78 -56.98
C ALA A 181 -2.58 -14.74 -57.91
N ALA A 182 -2.72 -13.47 -57.45
CA ALA A 182 -3.23 -12.34 -58.22
C ALA A 182 -2.12 -11.60 -59.00
N GLY A 183 -0.87 -12.11 -58.96
CA GLY A 183 0.29 -11.49 -59.61
C GLY A 183 0.06 -11.20 -61.09
N PRO A 184 0.85 -10.30 -61.73
CA PRO A 184 0.48 -9.62 -62.93
C PRO A 184 0.16 -10.61 -64.04
N ASP A 185 -1.07 -10.43 -64.57
CA ASP A 185 -1.51 -11.05 -65.81
C ASP A 185 -0.35 -10.87 -66.82
N ARG A 186 0.35 -11.95 -67.13
CA ARG A 186 1.39 -11.89 -68.14
C ARG A 186 0.72 -11.36 -69.39
N ALA A 187 0.96 -10.05 -69.61
CA ALA A 187 0.58 -9.48 -70.87
C ALA A 187 0.96 -10.41 -71.98
N ARG A 188 0.03 -11.00 -72.63
CA ARG A 188 0.18 -11.73 -73.89
C ARG A 188 0.86 -10.76 -74.84
N ILE A 189 2.14 -10.94 -75.00
CA ILE A 189 2.86 -10.46 -76.19
C ILE A 189 2.43 -11.40 -77.29
N GLY A 190 1.50 -10.98 -78.12
CA GLY A 190 1.19 -11.53 -79.42
C GLY A 190 1.60 -10.56 -80.46
#